data_d96296bada44e504e0c7db80d9f4866b
#
_entry.id   d96296bada44e504e0c7db80d9f4866b
#
_cell.length_a   1.000
_cell.length_b   1.000
_cell.length_c   1.000
_cell.angle_alpha   90.00
_cell.angle_beta   90.00
_cell.angle_gamma   90.00
#
_symmetry.space_group_name_H-M   'P 1'
#
loop_
_entity.id
_entity.type
_entity.pdbx_description
1 polymer ?
#
loop_
_entity_poly.entity_id
_entity_poly.type
_entity_poly.pdbx_seq_one_letter_code
_entity_poly.pdbx_strand_id
1 'polypeptide(L)'
;MRPTSELPSHLAVHNYLIAKGSPCKASLHTHPIELVAMSHNRKFLQKDVLTKLLWSMIPETKAFAPRGLGIVPYMMPSSKELADETIKAIDDNYDVVMWEKHGVFAVDTDIMSAFDQVDVLNKSANIYMCAKSMGFEPDGMSDEQMTEITKAFNLPK
;
A
#
# COMPACT_ATOMS: atom_id res chain seq x y z
N MET A 1 -17.23 -8.70 -22.18
CA MET A 1 -16.80 -8.48 -20.78
C MET A 1 -16.74 -6.98 -20.55
N ARG A 2 -17.29 -6.46 -19.46
CA ARG A 2 -17.16 -5.02 -19.14
C ARG A 2 -15.84 -4.82 -18.38
N PRO A 3 -15.10 -3.73 -18.66
CA PRO A 3 -13.92 -3.39 -17.86
C PRO A 3 -14.31 -3.03 -16.43
N THR A 4 -13.32 -2.96 -15.53
CA THR A 4 -13.51 -2.45 -14.17
C THR A 4 -14.00 -1.00 -14.18
N SER A 5 -14.75 -0.57 -13.16
CA SER A 5 -15.11 0.84 -12.97
C SER A 5 -13.87 1.74 -12.79
N GLU A 6 -12.77 1.21 -12.23
CA GLU A 6 -11.53 1.93 -11.99
C GLU A 6 -10.59 1.96 -13.23
N LEU A 7 -11.10 1.62 -14.42
CA LEU A 7 -10.35 1.70 -15.66
C LEU A 7 -9.67 3.08 -15.88
N PRO A 8 -10.30 4.22 -15.54
CA PRO A 8 -9.63 5.52 -15.66
C PRO A 8 -8.32 5.60 -14.89
N SER A 9 -8.28 5.13 -13.64
CA SER A 9 -7.07 5.10 -12.81
C SER A 9 -6.01 4.17 -13.39
N HIS A 10 -6.39 2.96 -13.82
CA HIS A 10 -5.46 2.03 -14.46
C HIS A 10 -4.81 2.63 -15.72
N LEU A 11 -5.61 3.20 -16.62
CA LEU A 11 -5.10 3.79 -17.85
C LEU A 11 -4.20 5.00 -17.59
N ALA A 12 -4.60 5.88 -16.67
CA ALA A 12 -3.82 7.07 -16.33
C ALA A 12 -2.46 6.68 -15.72
N VAL A 13 -2.44 5.73 -14.78
CA VAL A 13 -1.21 5.23 -14.15
C VAL A 13 -0.31 4.53 -15.19
N HIS A 14 -0.85 3.65 -16.05
CA HIS A 14 -0.04 3.01 -17.09
C HIS A 14 0.57 4.02 -18.07
N ASN A 15 -0.19 5.01 -18.52
CA ASN A 15 0.33 6.07 -19.38
C ASN A 15 1.46 6.85 -18.70
N TYR A 16 1.30 7.16 -17.41
CA TYR A 16 2.33 7.83 -16.61
C TYR A 16 3.59 6.96 -16.49
N LEU A 17 3.46 5.68 -16.12
CA LEU A 17 4.60 4.75 -15.98
C LEU A 17 5.37 4.59 -17.30
N ILE A 18 4.66 4.49 -18.42
CA ILE A 18 5.27 4.43 -19.77
C ILE A 18 6.04 5.72 -20.06
N ALA A 19 5.44 6.88 -19.81
CA ALA A 19 6.07 8.18 -20.06
C ALA A 19 7.33 8.40 -19.21
N LYS A 20 7.38 7.83 -17.98
CA LYS A 20 8.55 7.87 -17.09
C LYS A 20 9.60 6.79 -17.41
N GLY A 21 9.35 5.89 -18.34
CA GLY A 21 10.22 4.74 -18.60
C GLY A 21 10.34 3.79 -17.40
N SER A 22 9.28 3.70 -16.58
CA SER A 22 9.24 2.84 -15.40
C SER A 22 9.34 1.35 -15.77
N PRO A 23 10.00 0.52 -14.95
CA PRO A 23 9.98 -0.93 -15.14
C PRO A 23 8.63 -1.56 -14.78
N CYS A 24 7.75 -0.85 -14.05
CA CYS A 24 6.44 -1.36 -13.66
C CYS A 24 5.53 -1.53 -14.87
N LYS A 25 4.95 -2.74 -15.02
CA LYS A 25 4.12 -3.15 -16.16
C LYS A 25 2.74 -3.66 -15.74
N ALA A 26 2.53 -3.84 -14.45
CA ALA A 26 1.27 -4.30 -13.88
C ALA A 26 0.69 -3.27 -12.92
N SER A 27 -0.62 -3.22 -12.84
CA SER A 27 -1.35 -2.50 -11.81
C SER A 27 -2.49 -3.35 -11.27
N LEU A 28 -2.65 -3.36 -9.96
CA LEU A 28 -3.67 -4.09 -9.22
C LEU A 28 -4.51 -3.10 -8.43
N HIS A 29 -5.84 -3.22 -8.51
CA HIS A 29 -6.75 -2.57 -7.58
C HIS A 29 -7.62 -3.61 -6.89
N THR A 30 -7.72 -3.53 -5.56
CA THR A 30 -8.49 -4.47 -4.74
C THR A 30 -8.95 -3.79 -3.43
N HIS A 31 -9.88 -4.44 -2.72
CA HIS A 31 -10.48 -3.91 -1.48
C HIS A 31 -10.12 -4.80 -0.28
N PRO A 32 -8.85 -4.81 0.20
CA PRO A 32 -8.46 -5.59 1.37
C PRO A 32 -9.16 -5.04 2.62
N ILE A 33 -9.92 -5.91 3.28
CA ILE A 33 -10.90 -5.50 4.31
C ILE A 33 -10.21 -4.78 5.47
N GLU A 34 -9.10 -5.29 5.94
CA GLU A 34 -8.39 -4.78 7.12
C GLU A 34 -7.77 -3.41 6.84
N LEU A 35 -7.13 -3.23 5.68
CA LEU A 35 -6.58 -1.92 5.29
C LEU A 35 -7.71 -0.89 5.08
N VAL A 36 -8.80 -1.29 4.43
CA VAL A 36 -9.97 -0.41 4.27
C VAL A 36 -10.55 -0.03 5.64
N ALA A 37 -10.70 -1.00 6.57
CA ALA A 37 -11.16 -0.73 7.92
C ALA A 37 -10.25 0.25 8.66
N MET A 38 -8.92 0.10 8.58
CA MET A 38 -7.96 1.03 9.18
C MET A 38 -8.11 2.45 8.60
N SER A 39 -8.43 2.60 7.32
CA SER A 39 -8.61 3.90 6.68
C SER A 39 -9.78 4.73 7.23
N HIS A 40 -10.68 4.13 8.00
CA HIS A 40 -11.75 4.86 8.70
C HIS A 40 -11.27 5.59 9.96
N ASN A 41 -10.03 5.41 10.40
CA ASN A 41 -9.46 6.09 11.54
C ASN A 41 -8.40 7.11 11.10
N ARG A 42 -8.61 8.39 11.44
CA ARG A 42 -7.70 9.50 11.08
C ARG A 42 -6.24 9.28 11.52
N LYS A 43 -6.00 8.52 12.60
CA LYS A 43 -4.64 8.15 13.02
C LYS A 43 -3.90 7.41 11.91
N PHE A 44 -4.58 6.52 11.22
CA PHE A 44 -4.02 5.69 10.16
C PHE A 44 -4.03 6.36 8.78
N LEU A 45 -4.55 7.58 8.66
CA LEU A 45 -4.40 8.41 7.46
C LEU A 45 -3.09 9.23 7.46
N GLN A 46 -2.23 9.01 8.43
CA GLN A 46 -0.87 9.54 8.46
C GLN A 46 0.07 8.45 7.92
N LYS A 47 0.61 8.66 6.73
CA LYS A 47 1.39 7.64 5.98
C LYS A 47 2.55 7.05 6.80
N ASP A 48 3.28 7.88 7.55
CA ASP A 48 4.41 7.42 8.36
C ASP A 48 3.95 6.57 9.55
N VAL A 49 2.81 6.90 10.15
CA VAL A 49 2.24 6.14 11.27
C VAL A 49 1.76 4.78 10.82
N LEU A 50 0.98 4.72 9.74
CA LEU A 50 0.46 3.47 9.22
C LEU A 50 1.56 2.58 8.67
N THR A 51 2.46 3.13 7.86
CA THR A 51 3.58 2.38 7.29
C THR A 51 4.46 1.75 8.38
N LYS A 52 4.88 2.52 9.39
CA LYS A 52 5.67 1.99 10.52
C LYS A 52 4.94 0.88 11.27
N LEU A 53 3.65 1.08 11.55
CA LEU A 53 2.83 0.08 12.22
C LEU A 53 2.80 -1.22 11.42
N LEU A 54 2.49 -1.17 10.13
CA LEU A 54 2.39 -2.36 9.29
C LEU A 54 3.74 -3.07 9.16
N TRP A 55 4.83 -2.34 8.96
CA TRP A 55 6.18 -2.91 8.92
C TRP A 55 6.57 -3.62 10.21
N SER A 56 6.09 -3.13 11.37
CA SER A 56 6.45 -3.71 12.66
C SER A 56 5.72 -5.02 12.98
N MET A 57 4.67 -5.39 12.25
CA MET A 57 3.88 -6.58 12.58
C MET A 57 4.54 -7.89 12.16
N ILE A 58 5.14 -7.94 10.95
CA ILE A 58 5.89 -9.11 10.46
C ILE A 58 7.05 -8.65 9.54
N PRO A 59 8.19 -9.36 9.51
CA PRO A 59 9.36 -9.01 8.71
C PRO A 59 9.06 -8.91 7.21
N GLU A 60 8.21 -9.78 6.69
CA GLU A 60 7.85 -9.86 5.28
C GLU A 60 7.25 -8.54 4.77
N THR A 61 6.52 -7.82 5.62
CA THR A 61 5.90 -6.55 5.20
C THR A 61 6.95 -5.51 4.83
N LYS A 62 8.02 -5.41 5.61
CA LYS A 62 9.15 -4.52 5.27
C LYS A 62 9.91 -5.03 4.05
N ALA A 63 10.06 -6.35 3.88
CA ALA A 63 10.80 -6.95 2.79
C ALA A 63 10.07 -6.81 1.43
N PHE A 64 8.76 -7.03 1.38
CA PHE A 64 7.97 -7.02 0.14
C PHE A 64 7.35 -5.66 -0.20
N ALA A 65 7.08 -4.80 0.81
CA ALA A 65 6.59 -3.45 0.62
C ALA A 65 7.57 -2.42 1.25
N PRO A 66 8.83 -2.36 0.78
CA PRO A 66 9.88 -1.56 1.41
C PRO A 66 9.64 -0.05 1.33
N ARG A 67 8.84 0.40 0.38
CA ARG A 67 8.46 1.81 0.22
C ARG A 67 7.25 2.20 1.06
N GLY A 68 6.62 1.22 1.73
CA GLY A 68 5.46 1.45 2.58
C GLY A 68 4.17 1.67 1.81
N LEU A 69 3.28 2.46 2.41
CA LEU A 69 1.92 2.67 1.92
C LEU A 69 1.66 4.16 1.73
N GLY A 70 1.50 4.61 0.48
CA GLY A 70 1.00 5.94 0.15
C GLY A 70 -0.48 6.07 0.54
N ILE A 71 -0.94 7.27 0.84
CA ILE A 71 -2.34 7.52 1.22
C ILE A 71 -2.90 8.62 0.35
N VAL A 72 -4.02 8.31 -0.32
CA VAL A 72 -4.84 9.27 -1.05
C VAL A 72 -6.13 9.48 -0.24
N PRO A 73 -6.48 10.72 0.13
CA PRO A 73 -7.74 11.04 0.78
C PRO A 73 -8.95 10.59 -0.04
N TYR A 74 -10.11 10.45 0.62
CA TYR A 74 -11.32 10.07 -0.09
C TYR A 74 -11.61 10.97 -1.29
N MET A 75 -11.80 10.33 -2.42
CA MET A 75 -12.25 10.94 -3.67
C MET A 75 -13.33 10.06 -4.31
N MET A 76 -14.09 10.63 -5.22
CA MET A 76 -15.11 9.88 -5.95
C MET A 76 -14.44 8.74 -6.74
N PRO A 77 -14.88 7.49 -6.55
CA PRO A 77 -14.41 6.37 -7.37
C PRO A 77 -14.53 6.66 -8.87
N SER A 78 -13.58 6.15 -9.63
CA SER A 78 -13.50 6.33 -11.10
C SER A 78 -13.29 7.77 -11.59
N SER A 79 -13.01 8.70 -10.68
CA SER A 79 -12.78 10.10 -11.04
C SER A 79 -11.37 10.33 -11.58
N LYS A 80 -11.22 11.42 -12.35
CA LYS A 80 -9.91 11.88 -12.81
C LYS A 80 -9.03 12.32 -11.63
N GLU A 81 -9.63 12.95 -10.64
CA GLU A 81 -8.96 13.44 -9.43
C GLU A 81 -8.33 12.29 -8.66
N LEU A 82 -9.03 11.15 -8.51
CA LEU A 82 -8.49 9.95 -7.88
C LEU A 82 -7.29 9.41 -8.66
N ALA A 83 -7.38 9.37 -9.99
CA ALA A 83 -6.27 8.93 -10.84
C ALA A 83 -5.06 9.87 -10.72
N ASP A 84 -5.27 11.18 -10.74
CA ASP A 84 -4.20 12.19 -10.63
C ASP A 84 -3.49 12.12 -9.25
N GLU A 85 -4.23 11.97 -8.15
CA GLU A 85 -3.64 11.82 -6.81
C GLU A 85 -2.93 10.47 -6.62
N THR A 86 -3.43 9.41 -7.26
CA THR A 86 -2.73 8.12 -7.30
C THR A 86 -1.39 8.24 -8.01
N ILE A 87 -1.35 8.94 -9.15
CA ILE A 87 -0.10 9.21 -9.88
C ILE A 87 0.88 10.02 -9.02
N LYS A 88 0.41 11.04 -8.30
CA LYS A 88 1.28 11.81 -7.39
C LYS A 88 1.91 10.94 -6.30
N ALA A 89 1.12 10.04 -5.69
CA ALA A 89 1.65 9.13 -4.68
C ALA A 89 2.71 8.18 -5.29
N ILE A 90 2.49 7.69 -6.51
CA ILE A 90 3.48 6.85 -7.22
C ILE A 90 4.74 7.66 -7.56
N ASP A 91 4.60 8.92 -7.97
CA ASP A 91 5.73 9.84 -8.22
C ASP A 91 6.51 10.15 -6.93
N ASP A 92 5.83 10.19 -5.79
CA ASP A 92 6.41 10.26 -4.42
C ASP A 92 7.06 8.93 -3.98
N ASN A 93 7.22 7.97 -4.89
CA ASN A 93 7.94 6.72 -4.71
C ASN A 93 7.20 5.64 -3.92
N TYR A 94 5.87 5.65 -3.89
CA TYR A 94 5.07 4.55 -3.34
C TYR A 94 4.67 3.57 -4.44
N ASP A 95 4.85 2.27 -4.19
CA ASP A 95 4.38 1.21 -5.10
C ASP A 95 2.95 0.78 -4.77
N VAL A 96 2.52 0.97 -3.51
CA VAL A 96 1.16 0.69 -3.03
C VAL A 96 0.55 1.97 -2.45
N VAL A 97 -0.67 2.26 -2.87
CA VAL A 97 -1.41 3.46 -2.49
C VAL A 97 -2.77 3.07 -1.92
N MET A 98 -3.05 3.46 -0.68
CA MET A 98 -4.36 3.30 -0.06
C MET A 98 -5.27 4.46 -0.47
N TRP A 99 -6.42 4.15 -1.02
CA TRP A 99 -7.54 5.08 -1.22
C TRP A 99 -8.44 5.04 0.01
N GLU A 100 -8.50 6.16 0.73
CA GLU A 100 -9.29 6.24 1.97
C GLU A 100 -10.71 5.75 1.75
N LYS A 101 -11.17 4.78 2.60
CA LYS A 101 -12.52 4.18 2.60
C LYS A 101 -12.92 3.48 1.31
N HIS A 102 -11.95 3.13 0.46
CA HIS A 102 -12.24 2.49 -0.82
C HIS A 102 -11.45 1.19 -0.99
N GLY A 103 -10.13 1.27 -1.06
CA GLY A 103 -9.29 0.12 -1.34
C GLY A 103 -7.82 0.49 -1.46
N VAL A 104 -7.07 -0.34 -2.17
CA VAL A 104 -5.67 -0.07 -2.49
C VAL A 104 -5.43 -0.18 -3.99
N PHE A 105 -4.44 0.57 -4.47
CA PHE A 105 -3.91 0.50 -5.82
C PHE A 105 -2.42 0.21 -5.74
N ALA A 106 -1.95 -0.81 -6.44
CA ALA A 106 -0.54 -1.22 -6.43
C ALA A 106 0.02 -1.28 -7.85
N VAL A 107 1.32 -1.01 -7.99
CA VAL A 107 2.07 -1.14 -9.24
C VAL A 107 3.33 -1.94 -9.01
N ASP A 108 3.70 -2.80 -10.00
CA ASP A 108 4.95 -3.52 -9.99
C ASP A 108 5.31 -4.00 -11.41
N THR A 109 6.44 -4.69 -11.55
CA THR A 109 6.91 -5.28 -12.80
C THR A 109 5.97 -6.36 -13.34
N ASP A 110 5.28 -7.06 -12.46
CA ASP A 110 4.27 -8.08 -12.78
C ASP A 110 3.15 -8.11 -11.74
N ILE A 111 2.06 -8.82 -12.07
CA ILE A 111 0.84 -8.82 -11.26
C ILE A 111 1.01 -9.59 -9.93
N MET A 112 1.86 -10.61 -9.89
CA MET A 112 2.10 -11.38 -8.66
C MET A 112 2.87 -10.54 -7.65
N SER A 113 3.92 -9.83 -8.09
CA SER A 113 4.67 -8.90 -7.26
C SER A 113 3.79 -7.78 -6.70
N ALA A 114 2.90 -7.21 -7.53
CA ALA A 114 1.93 -6.22 -7.07
C ALA A 114 0.95 -6.80 -6.04
N PHE A 115 0.52 -8.05 -6.23
CA PHE A 115 -0.35 -8.76 -5.28
C PHE A 115 0.37 -9.03 -3.95
N ASP A 116 1.60 -9.52 -3.99
CA ASP A 116 2.40 -9.85 -2.80
C ASP A 116 2.58 -8.64 -1.88
N GLN A 117 2.82 -7.45 -2.45
CA GLN A 117 2.89 -6.21 -1.67
C GLN A 117 1.58 -5.92 -0.92
N VAL A 118 0.44 -6.07 -1.61
CA VAL A 118 -0.88 -5.84 -0.99
C VAL A 118 -1.19 -6.89 0.07
N ASP A 119 -0.87 -8.16 -0.21
CA ASP A 119 -1.13 -9.28 0.69
C ASP A 119 -0.37 -9.12 2.02
N VAL A 120 0.92 -8.80 1.99
CA VAL A 120 1.71 -8.63 3.23
C VAL A 120 1.27 -7.41 4.03
N LEU A 121 0.91 -6.31 3.38
CA LEU A 121 0.37 -5.12 4.05
C LEU A 121 -0.96 -5.45 4.73
N ASN A 122 -1.87 -6.15 4.04
CA ASN A 122 -3.15 -6.54 4.61
C ASN A 122 -3.01 -7.58 5.72
N LYS A 123 -2.07 -8.51 5.58
CA LYS A 123 -1.74 -9.49 6.62
C LYS A 123 -1.27 -8.81 7.92
N SER A 124 -0.40 -7.81 7.81
CA SER A 124 0.00 -6.97 8.95
C SER A 124 -1.17 -6.23 9.58
N ALA A 125 -2.06 -5.66 8.79
CA ALA A 125 -3.27 -5.01 9.29
C ALA A 125 -4.15 -6.00 10.05
N ASN A 126 -4.32 -7.22 9.54
CA ASN A 126 -5.08 -8.30 10.21
C ASN A 126 -4.44 -8.69 11.54
N ILE A 127 -3.11 -8.89 11.58
CA ILE A 127 -2.37 -9.21 12.81
C ILE A 127 -2.59 -8.12 13.87
N TYR A 128 -2.45 -6.86 13.49
CA TYR A 128 -2.71 -5.74 14.39
C TYR A 128 -4.14 -5.76 14.94
N MET A 129 -5.14 -5.94 14.06
CA MET A 129 -6.55 -5.98 14.48
C MET A 129 -6.85 -7.18 15.36
N CYS A 130 -6.27 -8.35 15.08
CA CYS A 130 -6.39 -9.54 15.94
C CYS A 130 -5.81 -9.31 17.34
N ALA A 131 -4.61 -8.73 17.44
CA ALA A 131 -4.01 -8.39 18.72
C ALA A 131 -4.89 -7.40 19.51
N LYS A 132 -5.39 -6.36 18.85
CA LYS A 132 -6.32 -5.40 19.47
C LYS A 132 -7.61 -6.05 19.95
N SER A 133 -8.15 -7.00 19.21
CA SER A 133 -9.37 -7.74 19.59
C SER A 133 -9.16 -8.65 20.81
N MET A 134 -7.92 -9.09 21.03
CA MET A 134 -7.52 -9.83 22.24
C MET A 134 -7.30 -8.91 23.46
N GLY A 135 -7.44 -7.60 23.31
CA GLY A 135 -7.39 -6.63 24.41
C GLY A 135 -6.01 -6.05 24.72
N PHE A 136 -5.01 -6.23 23.86
CA PHE A 136 -3.68 -5.65 24.05
C PHE A 136 -3.20 -4.86 22.82
N GLU A 137 -2.26 -3.94 23.04
CA GLU A 137 -1.51 -3.26 21.98
C GLU A 137 -0.31 -4.14 21.62
N PRO A 138 -0.13 -4.56 20.36
CA PRO A 138 1.08 -5.30 19.99
C PRO A 138 2.30 -4.40 20.07
N ASP A 139 3.39 -4.90 20.64
CA ASP A 139 4.66 -4.17 20.74
C ASP A 139 5.26 -3.91 19.35
N GLY A 140 5.11 -4.87 18.43
CA GLY A 140 5.71 -4.82 17.12
C GLY A 140 7.22 -5.03 17.15
N MET A 141 7.85 -5.01 15.98
CA MET A 141 9.31 -5.05 15.87
C MET A 141 9.93 -3.69 16.21
N SER A 142 11.08 -3.72 16.91
CA SER A 142 11.83 -2.49 17.22
C SER A 142 12.47 -1.86 15.96
N ASP A 143 12.88 -0.61 16.09
CA ASP A 143 13.59 0.11 15.01
C ASP A 143 14.94 -0.60 14.67
N GLU A 144 15.60 -1.24 15.66
CA GLU A 144 16.80 -2.05 15.46
C GLU A 144 16.48 -3.29 14.61
N GLN A 145 15.44 -4.03 14.96
CA GLN A 145 15.00 -5.22 14.21
C GLN A 145 14.61 -4.85 12.77
N MET A 146 13.87 -3.76 12.56
CA MET A 146 13.54 -3.26 11.22
C MET A 146 14.80 -2.84 10.44
N THR A 147 15.82 -2.31 11.12
CA THR A 147 17.10 -1.96 10.50
C THR A 147 17.87 -3.20 10.07
N GLU A 148 17.84 -4.28 10.87
CA GLU A 148 18.46 -5.58 10.51
C GLU A 148 17.82 -6.15 9.24
N ILE A 149 16.48 -6.13 9.14
CA ILE A 149 15.77 -6.56 7.94
C ILE A 149 16.19 -5.73 6.72
N THR A 150 16.21 -4.39 6.86
CA THR A 150 16.64 -3.49 5.79
C THR A 150 18.02 -3.84 5.25
N LYS A 151 18.97 -4.15 6.14
CA LYS A 151 20.34 -4.56 5.76
C LYS A 151 20.36 -5.96 5.14
N ALA A 152 19.68 -6.94 5.76
CA ALA A 152 19.70 -8.33 5.33
C ALA A 152 19.13 -8.51 3.90
N PHE A 153 18.11 -7.75 3.55
CA PHE A 153 17.45 -7.80 2.25
C PHE A 153 17.91 -6.69 1.28
N ASN A 154 18.89 -5.87 1.67
CA ASN A 154 19.40 -4.74 0.88
C ASN A 154 18.29 -3.80 0.38
N LEU A 155 17.33 -3.48 1.28
CA LEU A 155 16.16 -2.66 0.96
C LEU A 155 16.51 -1.16 0.87
N PRO A 156 15.70 -0.36 0.14
CA PRO A 156 15.85 1.09 0.16
C PRO A 156 15.70 1.66 1.59
N LYS A 157 16.41 2.75 1.85
CA LYS A 157 16.36 3.46 3.14
C LYS A 157 15.17 4.40 3.19
#